data_747ab6a06bb4fca9c329225d9211b9d8
#
_entry.id   747ab6a06bb4fca9c329225d9211b9d8
#
_cell.length_a   1.000
_cell.length_b   1.000
_cell.length_c   1.000
_cell.angle_alpha   90.00
_cell.angle_beta   90.00
_cell.angle_gamma   90.00
#
_symmetry.space_group_name_H-M   'P 1'
#
loop_
_entity.id
_entity.type
_entity.pdbx_description
1 polymer ?
#
loop_
_entity_poly.entity_id
_entity_poly.type
_entity_poly.pdbx_seq_one_letter_code
_entity_poly.pdbx_strand_id
1 'polypeptide(L)'
;MGSDKLHSLLLDNLNASVLLIDQELSVVYVNSAAESLLQIGSSRLIGSKISNLFSDHHTCEDTLKDALLSGNPHTRRHEQLKIMASEGITQVDYTITPAEFDGLKRLLMEMQPIDRFLKINREEALLSVHDTSKSLIRGLAHEIKNPLGGIRGAAQLLDREITDRGFDGEASEFCSIIIKETDRLRNLVDRLLGPNELP
;
A
#
# COMPACT_ATOMS: atom_id res chain seq x y z
N MET A 1 -45.27 2.71 10.44
CA MET A 1 -44.61 1.36 10.33
C MET A 1 -43.70 1.16 9.11
N GLY A 2 -43.64 2.09 8.15
CA GLY A 2 -42.82 1.96 6.94
C GLY A 2 -41.42 2.59 7.00
N SER A 3 -41.27 3.70 7.73
CA SER A 3 -40.04 4.50 7.75
C SER A 3 -38.89 3.78 8.48
N ASP A 4 -39.15 3.18 9.64
CA ASP A 4 -38.11 2.52 10.45
C ASP A 4 -37.48 1.31 9.74
N LYS A 5 -38.31 0.54 9.02
CA LYS A 5 -37.83 -0.59 8.22
C LYS A 5 -36.94 -0.13 7.04
N LEU A 6 -37.30 1.01 6.43
CA LEU A 6 -36.51 1.55 5.33
C LEU A 6 -35.14 2.07 5.82
N HIS A 7 -35.13 2.76 6.97
CA HIS A 7 -33.87 3.26 7.55
C HIS A 7 -32.93 2.11 7.96
N SER A 8 -33.46 1.08 8.62
CA SER A 8 -32.69 -0.11 8.95
C SER A 8 -32.14 -0.81 7.70
N LEU A 9 -32.97 -0.98 6.67
CA LEU A 9 -32.56 -1.58 5.42
C LEU A 9 -31.44 -0.77 4.74
N LEU A 10 -31.52 0.56 4.76
CA LEU A 10 -30.47 1.41 4.19
C LEU A 10 -29.16 1.27 4.96
N LEU A 11 -29.19 1.31 6.29
CA LEU A 11 -28.02 1.16 7.14
C LEU A 11 -27.36 -0.22 7.00
N ASP A 12 -28.16 -1.27 6.87
CA ASP A 12 -27.68 -2.65 6.72
C ASP A 12 -27.05 -2.93 5.35
N ASN A 13 -27.35 -2.09 4.36
CA ASN A 13 -26.70 -2.18 3.03
C ASN A 13 -25.48 -1.25 2.87
N LEU A 14 -25.08 -0.51 3.92
CA LEU A 14 -23.84 0.25 3.91
C LEU A 14 -22.63 -0.70 4.08
N ASN A 15 -21.55 -0.41 3.35
CA ASN A 15 -20.28 -1.09 3.56
C ASN A 15 -19.51 -0.58 4.79
N ALA A 16 -19.83 0.63 5.26
CA ALA A 16 -19.28 1.17 6.49
C ALA A 16 -19.91 0.49 7.71
N SER A 17 -19.08 0.09 8.66
CA SER A 17 -19.54 -0.43 9.95
C SER A 17 -20.05 0.71 10.81
N VAL A 18 -21.32 0.67 11.22
CA VAL A 18 -21.99 1.74 11.95
C VAL A 18 -22.42 1.25 13.31
N LEU A 19 -22.02 1.97 14.38
CA LEU A 19 -22.50 1.78 15.75
C LEU A 19 -23.11 3.08 16.25
N LEU A 20 -24.22 2.98 16.96
CA LEU A 20 -24.78 4.06 17.77
C LEU A 20 -24.50 3.75 19.23
N ILE A 21 -23.94 4.73 19.95
CA ILE A 21 -23.42 4.57 21.31
C ILE A 21 -24.10 5.62 22.20
N ASP A 22 -24.51 5.25 23.40
CA ASP A 22 -25.12 6.16 24.37
C ASP A 22 -24.06 6.93 25.20
N GLN A 23 -24.54 7.76 26.12
CA GLN A 23 -23.67 8.57 26.99
C GLN A 23 -22.87 7.74 28.00
N GLU A 24 -23.32 6.54 28.32
CA GLU A 24 -22.67 5.56 29.17
C GLU A 24 -21.67 4.68 28.41
N LEU A 25 -21.42 5.00 27.14
CA LEU A 25 -20.57 4.25 26.21
C LEU A 25 -21.04 2.81 25.97
N SER A 26 -22.36 2.59 26.00
CA SER A 26 -22.99 1.33 25.63
C SER A 26 -23.50 1.38 24.20
N VAL A 27 -23.42 0.28 23.51
CA VAL A 27 -23.91 0.15 22.13
C VAL A 27 -25.44 0.08 22.13
N VAL A 28 -26.07 0.96 21.37
CA VAL A 28 -27.55 1.03 21.23
C VAL A 28 -28.03 0.42 19.91
N TYR A 29 -27.20 0.56 18.85
CA TYR A 29 -27.51 0.05 17.53
C TYR A 29 -26.22 -0.36 16.80
N VAL A 30 -26.32 -1.36 15.96
CA VAL A 30 -25.26 -1.80 15.03
C VAL A 30 -25.89 -2.20 13.70
N ASN A 31 -25.17 -1.97 12.58
CA ASN A 31 -25.58 -2.48 11.28
C ASN A 31 -24.86 -3.81 10.95
N SER A 32 -25.28 -4.48 9.87
CA SER A 32 -24.73 -5.77 9.43
C SER A 32 -23.23 -5.71 9.12
N ALA A 33 -22.72 -4.57 8.62
CA ALA A 33 -21.29 -4.40 8.38
C ALA A 33 -20.50 -4.37 9.69
N ALA A 34 -21.04 -3.76 10.76
CA ALA A 34 -20.40 -3.75 12.09
C ALA A 34 -20.40 -5.15 12.72
N GLU A 35 -21.48 -5.94 12.59
CA GLU A 35 -21.51 -7.34 13.03
C GLU A 35 -20.42 -8.16 12.34
N SER A 36 -20.25 -7.97 11.03
CA SER A 36 -19.24 -8.66 10.23
C SER A 36 -17.81 -8.25 10.61
N LEU A 37 -17.56 -6.95 10.83
CA LEU A 37 -16.25 -6.44 11.23
C LEU A 37 -15.86 -6.92 12.63
N LEU A 38 -16.80 -6.84 13.59
CA LEU A 38 -16.58 -7.21 14.98
C LEU A 38 -16.66 -8.71 15.22
N GLN A 39 -17.20 -9.48 14.27
CA GLN A 39 -17.46 -10.92 14.38
C GLN A 39 -18.36 -11.28 15.58
N ILE A 40 -19.25 -10.39 15.94
CA ILE A 40 -20.20 -10.54 17.05
C ILE A 40 -21.60 -10.16 16.55
N GLY A 41 -22.58 -10.99 16.82
CA GLY A 41 -23.97 -10.70 16.44
C GLY A 41 -24.57 -9.55 17.25
N SER A 42 -25.52 -8.80 16.65
CA SER A 42 -26.19 -7.63 17.22
C SER A 42 -26.82 -7.89 18.59
N SER A 43 -27.38 -9.07 18.80
CA SER A 43 -27.98 -9.46 20.09
C SER A 43 -26.99 -9.46 21.28
N ARG A 44 -25.70 -9.61 21.01
CA ARG A 44 -24.62 -9.57 22.02
C ARG A 44 -23.96 -8.19 22.07
N LEU A 45 -23.96 -7.45 20.95
CA LEU A 45 -23.39 -6.11 20.85
C LEU A 45 -24.26 -5.07 21.52
N ILE A 46 -25.57 -5.10 21.30
CA ILE A 46 -26.52 -4.15 21.89
C ILE A 46 -26.52 -4.29 23.42
N GLY A 47 -26.31 -3.17 24.11
CA GLY A 47 -26.19 -3.09 25.58
C GLY A 47 -24.77 -3.40 26.10
N SER A 48 -23.84 -3.84 25.27
CA SER A 48 -22.44 -4.03 25.71
C SER A 48 -21.70 -2.70 25.76
N LYS A 49 -20.72 -2.59 26.67
CA LYS A 49 -19.81 -1.44 26.75
C LYS A 49 -18.77 -1.52 25.63
N ILE A 50 -18.36 -0.37 25.09
CA ILE A 50 -17.29 -0.28 24.09
C ILE A 50 -15.98 -0.90 24.62
N SER A 51 -15.69 -0.75 25.90
CA SER A 51 -14.53 -1.37 26.56
C SER A 51 -14.49 -2.89 26.48
N ASN A 52 -15.64 -3.52 26.28
CA ASN A 52 -15.74 -4.97 26.13
C ASN A 52 -15.58 -5.43 24.68
N LEU A 53 -15.52 -4.52 23.72
CA LEU A 53 -15.37 -4.83 22.30
C LEU A 53 -13.91 -4.78 21.83
N PHE A 54 -13.12 -3.87 22.42
CA PHE A 54 -11.74 -3.64 22.03
C PHE A 54 -10.81 -3.85 23.20
N SER A 55 -9.71 -4.59 23.02
CA SER A 55 -8.74 -4.82 24.10
C SER A 55 -7.86 -3.61 24.36
N ASP A 56 -7.67 -2.73 23.39
CA ASP A 56 -6.97 -1.45 23.54
C ASP A 56 -7.99 -0.31 23.67
N HIS A 57 -8.85 -0.44 24.69
CA HIS A 57 -10.03 0.40 24.86
C HIS A 57 -9.72 1.84 25.30
N HIS A 58 -8.58 2.10 25.93
CA HIS A 58 -8.26 3.44 26.46
C HIS A 58 -8.29 4.54 25.40
N THR A 59 -7.60 4.34 24.27
CA THR A 59 -7.56 5.34 23.19
C THR A 59 -8.95 5.57 22.56
N CYS A 60 -9.74 4.52 22.40
CA CYS A 60 -11.07 4.61 21.83
C CYS A 60 -12.06 5.28 22.81
N GLU A 61 -12.07 4.88 24.09
CA GLU A 61 -12.92 5.48 25.11
C GLU A 61 -12.63 6.95 25.35
N ASP A 62 -11.37 7.35 25.39
CA ASP A 62 -10.99 8.75 25.58
C ASP A 62 -11.48 9.59 24.40
N THR A 63 -11.34 9.10 23.17
CA THR A 63 -11.88 9.79 21.99
C THR A 63 -13.40 9.90 22.01
N LEU A 64 -14.12 8.88 22.51
CA LEU A 64 -15.59 8.91 22.67
C LEU A 64 -16.00 9.92 23.74
N LYS A 65 -15.33 9.95 24.88
CA LYS A 65 -15.58 10.93 25.97
C LYS A 65 -15.32 12.35 25.50
N ASP A 66 -14.23 12.58 24.79
CA ASP A 66 -13.88 13.89 24.22
C ASP A 66 -14.95 14.34 23.21
N ALA A 67 -15.46 13.44 22.36
CA ALA A 67 -16.51 13.75 21.43
C ALA A 67 -17.83 14.15 22.15
N LEU A 68 -18.20 13.43 23.23
CA LEU A 68 -19.38 13.76 24.04
C LEU A 68 -19.26 15.13 24.72
N LEU A 69 -18.06 15.46 25.22
CA LEU A 69 -17.81 16.70 25.94
C LEU A 69 -17.68 17.90 25.00
N SER A 70 -16.95 17.75 23.92
CA SER A 70 -16.67 18.84 22.98
C SER A 70 -17.84 19.10 22.02
N GLY A 71 -18.67 18.09 21.76
CA GLY A 71 -19.72 18.15 20.75
C GLY A 71 -19.18 18.18 19.30
N ASN A 72 -17.88 17.93 19.11
CA ASN A 72 -17.24 17.96 17.81
C ASN A 72 -16.95 16.54 17.28
N PRO A 73 -16.99 16.32 15.96
CA PRO A 73 -16.58 15.05 15.39
C PRO A 73 -15.07 14.80 15.58
N HIS A 74 -14.73 13.55 15.82
CA HIS A 74 -13.34 13.07 15.92
C HIS A 74 -13.07 11.99 14.89
N THR A 75 -12.03 12.14 14.10
CA THR A 75 -11.58 11.13 13.12
C THR A 75 -10.22 10.61 13.48
N ARG A 76 -10.06 9.29 13.47
CA ARG A 76 -8.80 8.58 13.60
C ARG A 76 -8.55 7.75 12.35
N ARG A 77 -7.34 7.81 11.84
CA ARG A 77 -6.92 7.07 10.64
C ARG A 77 -5.83 6.08 10.95
N HIS A 78 -5.89 4.93 10.28
CA HIS A 78 -4.89 3.86 10.39
C HIS A 78 -4.77 3.30 11.82
N GLU A 79 -5.87 3.35 12.58
CA GLU A 79 -5.91 2.86 13.96
C GLU A 79 -5.95 1.33 13.98
N GLN A 80 -5.18 0.74 14.88
CA GLN A 80 -5.16 -0.69 15.09
C GLN A 80 -6.14 -1.05 16.20
N LEU A 81 -7.25 -1.67 15.85
CA LEU A 81 -8.22 -2.16 16.82
C LEU A 81 -8.03 -3.67 17.02
N LYS A 82 -7.78 -4.05 18.26
CA LYS A 82 -7.78 -5.45 18.65
C LYS A 82 -9.17 -5.80 19.15
N ILE A 83 -9.96 -6.47 18.30
CA ILE A 83 -11.32 -6.88 18.59
C ILE A 83 -11.27 -8.08 19.55
N MET A 84 -12.02 -8.01 20.66
CA MET A 84 -12.01 -9.06 21.71
C MET A 84 -12.47 -10.44 21.20
N ALA A 85 -13.34 -10.46 20.18
CA ALA A 85 -13.86 -11.71 19.61
C ALA A 85 -12.96 -12.35 18.55
N SER A 86 -11.92 -11.64 18.11
CA SER A 86 -10.97 -12.15 17.11
C SER A 86 -9.55 -12.15 17.66
N GLU A 87 -8.74 -13.13 17.28
CA GLU A 87 -7.30 -13.18 17.65
C GLU A 87 -6.45 -12.18 16.84
N GLY A 88 -7.06 -11.43 15.91
CA GLY A 88 -6.39 -10.54 14.98
C GLY A 88 -6.47 -9.05 15.36
N ILE A 89 -5.48 -8.29 14.89
CA ILE A 89 -5.52 -6.82 14.90
C ILE A 89 -6.09 -6.38 13.56
N THR A 90 -7.16 -5.60 13.60
CA THR A 90 -7.78 -5.01 12.41
C THR A 90 -7.41 -3.55 12.32
N GLN A 91 -6.87 -3.12 11.18
CA GLN A 91 -6.59 -1.72 10.94
C GLN A 91 -7.82 -1.05 10.34
N VAL A 92 -8.27 0.04 10.97
CA VAL A 92 -9.48 0.75 10.56
C VAL A 92 -9.26 2.26 10.54
N ASP A 93 -9.99 2.94 9.68
CA ASP A 93 -10.28 4.36 9.85
C ASP A 93 -11.62 4.46 10.56
N TYR A 94 -11.73 5.31 11.60
CA TYR A 94 -13.02 5.54 12.23
C TYR A 94 -13.29 7.02 12.49
N THR A 95 -14.57 7.37 12.44
CA THR A 95 -15.07 8.71 12.77
C THR A 95 -16.16 8.58 13.82
N ILE A 96 -16.08 9.39 14.86
CA ILE A 96 -17.07 9.51 15.92
C ILE A 96 -17.73 10.87 15.76
N THR A 97 -19.05 10.87 15.53
CA THR A 97 -19.86 12.08 15.34
C THR A 97 -20.89 12.17 16.47
N PRO A 98 -20.82 13.21 17.33
CA PRO A 98 -21.88 13.48 18.28
C PRO A 98 -23.18 13.83 17.55
N ALA A 99 -24.29 13.23 17.96
CA ALA A 99 -25.60 13.45 17.38
C ALA A 99 -26.67 13.40 18.47
N GLU A 100 -27.80 14.03 18.21
CA GLU A 100 -28.97 13.96 19.09
C GLU A 100 -30.07 13.16 18.39
N PHE A 101 -30.51 12.09 19.05
CA PHE A 101 -31.61 11.25 18.59
C PHE A 101 -32.66 11.15 19.70
N ASP A 102 -33.90 11.50 19.41
CA ASP A 102 -35.03 11.51 20.36
C ASP A 102 -34.74 12.33 21.63
N GLY A 103 -34.03 13.48 21.50
CA GLY A 103 -33.67 14.33 22.63
C GLY A 103 -32.55 13.78 23.51
N LEU A 104 -31.92 12.68 23.10
CA LEU A 104 -30.78 12.05 23.81
C LEU A 104 -29.52 12.27 23.03
N LYS A 105 -28.45 12.71 23.72
CA LYS A 105 -27.11 12.77 23.13
C LYS A 105 -26.57 11.36 22.91
N ARG A 106 -26.09 11.11 21.74
CA ARG A 106 -25.51 9.83 21.33
C ARG A 106 -24.25 10.07 20.47
N LEU A 107 -23.49 9.03 20.26
CA LEU A 107 -22.33 9.04 19.36
C LEU A 107 -22.59 8.08 18.22
N LEU A 108 -22.48 8.57 17.00
CA LEU A 108 -22.43 7.74 15.81
C LEU A 108 -20.96 7.41 15.53
N MET A 109 -20.59 6.14 15.59
CA MET A 109 -19.26 5.66 15.24
C MET A 109 -19.33 4.93 13.91
N GLU A 110 -18.60 5.45 12.93
CA GLU A 110 -18.44 4.85 11.61
C GLU A 110 -17.02 4.28 11.52
N MET A 111 -16.89 3.01 11.15
CA MET A 111 -15.60 2.35 10.98
C MET A 111 -15.49 1.78 9.58
N GLN A 112 -14.34 1.96 8.96
CA GLN A 112 -13.98 1.35 7.68
C GLN A 112 -12.70 0.54 7.86
N PRO A 113 -12.76 -0.79 7.66
CA PRO A 113 -11.54 -1.60 7.65
C PRO A 113 -10.66 -1.16 6.48
N ILE A 114 -9.38 -0.94 6.78
CA ILE A 114 -8.40 -0.68 5.74
C ILE A 114 -8.08 -2.03 5.09
N ASP A 115 -8.65 -2.21 3.92
CA ASP A 115 -8.62 -3.47 3.22
C ASP A 115 -7.17 -3.90 2.94
N ARG A 116 -6.75 -5.03 3.50
CA ARG A 116 -5.46 -5.66 3.19
C ARG A 116 -5.30 -5.89 1.68
N PHE A 117 -6.42 -6.10 0.97
CA PHE A 117 -6.42 -6.25 -0.49
C PHE A 117 -5.93 -5.00 -1.23
N LEU A 118 -6.27 -3.80 -0.78
CA LEU A 118 -5.75 -2.55 -1.38
C LEU A 118 -4.25 -2.40 -1.11
N LYS A 119 -3.77 -2.87 0.04
CA LYS A 119 -2.34 -2.88 0.36
C LYS A 119 -1.59 -3.91 -0.48
N ILE A 120 -2.11 -5.12 -0.60
CA ILE A 120 -1.54 -6.20 -1.43
C ILE A 120 -1.52 -5.78 -2.90
N ASN A 121 -2.63 -5.26 -3.44
CA ASN A 121 -2.69 -4.77 -4.82
C ASN A 121 -1.74 -3.60 -5.08
N ARG A 122 -1.50 -2.73 -4.09
CA ARG A 122 -0.54 -1.62 -4.21
C ARG A 122 0.90 -2.11 -4.13
N GLU A 123 1.19 -3.08 -3.28
CA GLU A 123 2.49 -3.73 -3.18
C GLU A 123 2.78 -4.58 -4.43
N GLU A 124 1.80 -5.35 -4.93
CA GLU A 124 1.91 -6.09 -6.19
C GLU A 124 2.04 -5.16 -7.41
N ALA A 125 1.33 -4.03 -7.45
CA ALA A 125 1.50 -3.03 -8.51
C ALA A 125 2.89 -2.40 -8.47
N LEU A 126 3.44 -2.11 -7.28
CA LEU A 126 4.80 -1.61 -7.13
C LEU A 126 5.86 -2.66 -7.52
N LEU A 127 5.65 -3.93 -7.18
CA LEU A 127 6.52 -5.04 -7.58
C LEU A 127 6.45 -5.27 -9.10
N SER A 128 5.26 -5.21 -9.71
CA SER A 128 5.09 -5.38 -11.16
C SER A 128 5.75 -4.25 -11.96
N VAL A 129 5.72 -3.00 -11.47
CA VAL A 129 6.43 -1.87 -12.07
C VAL A 129 7.95 -2.09 -11.96
N HIS A 130 8.42 -2.64 -10.85
CA HIS A 130 9.84 -2.92 -10.65
C HIS A 130 10.36 -4.03 -11.58
N ASP A 131 9.59 -5.10 -11.75
CA ASP A 131 9.94 -6.22 -12.65
C ASP A 131 9.84 -5.82 -14.13
N THR A 132 8.83 -5.01 -14.50
CA THR A 132 8.71 -4.46 -15.85
C THR A 132 9.88 -3.52 -16.16
N SER A 133 10.27 -2.66 -15.23
CA SER A 133 11.44 -1.78 -15.39
C SER A 133 12.73 -2.56 -15.53
N LYS A 134 12.95 -3.60 -14.74
CA LYS A 134 14.12 -4.49 -14.87
C LYS A 134 14.14 -5.21 -16.22
N SER A 135 13.02 -5.68 -16.70
CA SER A 135 12.91 -6.34 -17.99
C SER A 135 13.22 -5.38 -19.15
N LEU A 136 12.70 -4.15 -19.10
CA LEU A 136 13.00 -3.11 -20.09
C LEU A 136 14.50 -2.72 -20.08
N ILE A 137 15.08 -2.51 -18.90
CA ILE A 137 16.52 -2.20 -18.76
C ILE A 137 17.36 -3.34 -19.30
N ARG A 138 16.99 -4.60 -19.07
CA ARG A 138 17.70 -5.76 -19.62
C ARG A 138 17.62 -5.82 -21.14
N GLY A 139 16.44 -5.56 -21.72
CA GLY A 139 16.26 -5.47 -23.18
C GLY A 139 17.13 -4.36 -23.80
N LEU A 140 17.06 -3.15 -23.26
CA LEU A 140 17.86 -2.01 -23.68
C LEU A 140 19.38 -2.29 -23.56
N ALA A 141 19.81 -2.96 -22.50
CA ALA A 141 21.21 -3.31 -22.31
C ALA A 141 21.71 -4.27 -23.40
N HIS A 142 20.92 -5.26 -23.81
CA HIS A 142 21.25 -6.12 -24.94
C HIS A 142 21.34 -5.35 -26.26
N GLU A 143 20.42 -4.43 -26.50
CA GLU A 143 20.43 -3.58 -27.71
C GLU A 143 21.61 -2.59 -27.74
N ILE A 144 22.09 -2.12 -26.58
CA ILE A 144 23.26 -1.26 -26.49
C ILE A 144 24.55 -2.07 -26.64
N LYS A 145 24.66 -3.29 -26.11
CA LYS A 145 25.82 -4.15 -26.21
C LYS A 145 26.15 -4.55 -27.67
N ASN A 146 25.09 -4.73 -28.49
CA ASN A 146 25.24 -5.13 -29.88
C ASN A 146 26.04 -4.10 -30.71
N PRO A 147 25.65 -2.80 -30.78
CA PRO A 147 26.46 -1.82 -31.52
C PRO A 147 27.84 -1.58 -30.91
N LEU A 148 27.96 -1.67 -29.58
CA LEU A 148 29.30 -1.59 -28.94
C LEU A 148 30.21 -2.75 -29.38
N GLY A 149 29.67 -3.97 -29.52
CA GLY A 149 30.40 -5.11 -30.07
C GLY A 149 30.86 -4.88 -31.50
N GLY A 150 30.00 -4.28 -32.35
CA GLY A 150 30.32 -3.90 -33.72
C GLY A 150 31.43 -2.85 -33.79
N ILE A 151 31.34 -1.78 -32.99
CA ILE A 151 32.36 -0.73 -32.94
C ILE A 151 33.71 -1.29 -32.50
N ARG A 152 33.73 -2.13 -31.46
CA ARG A 152 34.94 -2.80 -30.98
C ARG A 152 35.54 -3.69 -32.06
N GLY A 153 34.73 -4.51 -32.71
CA GLY A 153 35.20 -5.39 -33.79
C GLY A 153 35.80 -4.62 -34.96
N ALA A 154 35.16 -3.52 -35.38
CA ALA A 154 35.69 -2.66 -36.43
C ALA A 154 37.05 -2.01 -36.06
N ALA A 155 37.15 -1.51 -34.82
CA ALA A 155 38.39 -0.93 -34.31
C ALA A 155 39.51 -1.99 -34.24
N GLN A 156 39.22 -3.21 -33.84
CA GLN A 156 40.21 -4.32 -33.84
C GLN A 156 40.69 -4.72 -35.24
N LEU A 157 39.78 -4.73 -36.22
CA LEU A 157 40.14 -5.01 -37.60
C LEU A 157 41.02 -3.89 -38.20
N LEU A 158 40.67 -2.64 -37.91
CA LEU A 158 41.41 -1.48 -38.34
C LEU A 158 42.85 -1.47 -37.73
N ASP A 159 42.96 -1.77 -36.46
CA ASP A 159 44.23 -1.84 -35.74
C ASP A 159 45.16 -2.91 -36.36
N ARG A 160 44.61 -4.09 -36.71
CA ARG A 160 45.36 -5.14 -37.41
C ARG A 160 45.82 -4.68 -38.78
N GLU A 161 44.95 -4.04 -39.56
CA GLU A 161 45.30 -3.59 -40.91
C GLU A 161 46.38 -2.49 -40.90
N ILE A 162 46.35 -1.60 -39.92
CA ILE A 162 47.35 -0.56 -39.68
C ILE A 162 48.68 -1.19 -39.32
N THR A 163 48.70 -2.15 -38.40
CA THR A 163 49.89 -2.86 -37.97
C THR A 163 50.52 -3.68 -39.10
N ASP A 164 49.70 -4.42 -39.86
CA ASP A 164 50.16 -5.25 -40.99
C ASP A 164 50.78 -4.42 -42.13
N ARG A 165 50.35 -3.17 -42.30
CA ARG A 165 50.91 -2.24 -43.30
C ARG A 165 52.09 -1.44 -42.80
N GLY A 166 52.56 -1.67 -41.58
CA GLY A 166 53.73 -1.01 -40.99
C GLY A 166 53.47 0.47 -40.62
N PHE A 167 52.22 0.87 -40.48
CA PHE A 167 51.87 2.18 -39.96
C PHE A 167 51.79 2.12 -38.44
N ASP A 168 52.93 2.18 -37.77
CA ASP A 168 53.02 2.38 -36.33
C ASP A 168 52.84 3.85 -35.98
N GLY A 169 51.86 4.20 -35.15
CA GLY A 169 51.69 5.57 -34.69
C GLY A 169 50.31 5.91 -34.15
N GLU A 170 49.93 7.16 -34.30
CA GLU A 170 48.67 7.75 -33.75
C GLU A 170 47.38 6.96 -34.10
N ALA A 171 47.35 6.31 -35.29
CA ALA A 171 46.16 5.56 -35.72
C ALA A 171 45.92 4.29 -34.90
N SER A 172 46.97 3.55 -34.53
CA SER A 172 46.87 2.40 -33.62
C SER A 172 46.50 2.85 -32.20
N GLU A 173 47.02 4.00 -31.77
CA GLU A 173 46.61 4.59 -30.49
C GLU A 173 45.13 4.93 -30.46
N PHE A 174 44.54 5.52 -31.52
CA PHE A 174 43.11 5.79 -31.62
C PHE A 174 42.28 4.50 -31.62
N CYS A 175 42.69 3.45 -32.31
CA CYS A 175 42.00 2.15 -32.23
C CYS A 175 42.02 1.59 -30.80
N SER A 176 43.12 1.67 -30.11
CA SER A 176 43.28 1.26 -28.72
C SER A 176 42.34 2.04 -27.79
N ILE A 177 42.21 3.35 -27.98
CA ILE A 177 41.27 4.20 -27.21
C ILE A 177 39.84 3.78 -27.47
N ILE A 178 39.45 3.57 -28.75
CA ILE A 178 38.08 3.15 -29.11
C ILE A 178 37.75 1.80 -28.46
N ILE A 179 38.63 0.83 -28.49
CA ILE A 179 38.46 -0.48 -27.87
C ILE A 179 38.25 -0.31 -26.35
N LYS A 180 39.11 0.49 -25.72
CA LYS A 180 39.08 0.73 -24.27
C LYS A 180 37.80 1.41 -23.82
N GLU A 181 37.32 2.42 -24.56
CA GLU A 181 36.07 3.11 -24.21
C GLU A 181 34.83 2.24 -24.50
N THR A 182 34.83 1.41 -25.56
CA THR A 182 33.74 0.45 -25.78
C THR A 182 33.68 -0.62 -24.70
N ASP A 183 34.82 -1.11 -24.22
CA ASP A 183 34.85 -2.04 -23.07
C ASP A 183 34.39 -1.37 -21.78
N ARG A 184 34.72 -0.10 -21.57
CA ARG A 184 34.26 0.69 -20.44
C ARG A 184 32.73 0.87 -20.45
N LEU A 185 32.15 1.23 -21.61
CA LEU A 185 30.71 1.38 -21.78
C LEU A 185 29.96 0.04 -21.57
N ARG A 186 30.50 -1.05 -22.09
CA ARG A 186 29.96 -2.39 -21.88
C ARG A 186 29.92 -2.74 -20.40
N ASN A 187 31.02 -2.51 -19.67
CA ASN A 187 31.10 -2.74 -18.23
C ASN A 187 30.12 -1.85 -17.43
N LEU A 188 29.87 -0.63 -17.91
CA LEU A 188 28.89 0.28 -17.27
C LEU A 188 27.48 -0.23 -17.46
N VAL A 189 27.13 -0.74 -18.63
CA VAL A 189 25.84 -1.39 -18.91
C VAL A 189 25.67 -2.65 -18.07
N ASP A 190 26.72 -3.46 -17.88
CA ASP A 190 26.67 -4.65 -17.02
C ASP A 190 26.44 -4.29 -15.55
N ARG A 191 27.02 -3.20 -15.06
CA ARG A 191 26.77 -2.71 -13.69
C ARG A 191 25.36 -2.19 -13.49
N LEU A 192 24.75 -1.59 -14.49
CA LEU A 192 23.34 -1.13 -14.43
C LEU A 192 22.36 -2.29 -14.33
N LEU A 193 22.72 -3.46 -14.83
CA LEU A 193 21.88 -4.68 -14.72
C LEU A 193 21.98 -5.37 -13.36
N GLY A 194 22.93 -4.99 -12.52
CA GLY A 194 23.26 -5.66 -11.26
C GLY A 194 24.08 -6.95 -11.44
N PRO A 195 24.59 -7.54 -10.37
CA PRO A 195 25.29 -8.80 -10.44
C PRO A 195 24.34 -9.88 -10.99
N ASN A 196 24.79 -10.57 -12.05
CA ASN A 196 24.07 -11.69 -12.65
C ASN A 196 23.83 -12.77 -11.58
N GLU A 197 22.60 -12.94 -11.16
CA GLU A 197 22.10 -14.25 -10.79
C GLU A 197 21.79 -14.98 -12.11
N LEU A 198 22.77 -15.71 -12.60
CA LEU A 198 22.56 -16.74 -13.62
C LEU A 198 21.88 -17.94 -12.95
N PRO A 199 20.91 -18.57 -13.62
CA PRO A 199 20.24 -19.75 -13.13
C PRO A 199 21.16 -20.94 -12.97
#